data_505e2d3a8ce7e0266b734fd8c6731245
#
_entry.id   505e2d3a8ce7e0266b734fd8c6731245
#
_cell.length_a   1.000
_cell.length_b   1.000
_cell.length_c   1.000
_cell.angle_alpha   90.00
_cell.angle_beta   90.00
_cell.angle_gamma   90.00
#
_symmetry.space_group_name_H-M   'P 1'
#
loop_
_entity.id
_entity.type
_entity.pdbx_description
1 polymer ?
#
loop_
_entity_poly.entity_id
_entity_poly.type
_entity_poly.pdbx_seq_one_letter_code
_entity_poly.pdbx_strand_id
1 'polypeptide(L)'
;MLRRVTVENGVVEGLPAADPRITAFKGIPFAAPPVGDLRWRPPQPAKNWDGVLKAYTFGPIAMQATPGLDPDNIYTKEWHVDPNVPMSEDCLQLNVWTPAKSPDEKLPVMVWIFGGGLNVGYPSEMEFDGERIARRGVILVSVNYRLNVFGFLAHPEITAENPGM
;
A
#
# COMPACT_ATOMS: atom_id res chain seq x y z
N MET A 1 -18.19 5.63 13.84
CA MET A 1 -17.19 5.28 12.83
C MET A 1 -15.96 4.76 13.53
N LEU A 2 -15.46 3.62 13.10
CA LEU A 2 -14.25 3.00 13.64
C LEU A 2 -13.02 3.81 13.19
N ARG A 3 -12.43 4.59 14.09
CA ARG A 3 -11.21 5.41 13.83
C ARG A 3 -9.95 4.77 14.38
N ARG A 4 -10.11 3.85 15.32
CA ARG A 4 -9.00 3.17 15.99
C ARG A 4 -9.32 1.69 16.09
N VAL A 5 -8.35 0.86 15.75
CA VAL A 5 -8.50 -0.61 15.76
C VAL A 5 -7.20 -1.25 16.24
N THR A 6 -7.32 -2.32 17.02
CA THR A 6 -6.19 -3.18 17.38
C THR A 6 -6.01 -4.23 16.30
N VAL A 7 -4.81 -4.34 15.78
CA VAL A 7 -4.37 -5.36 14.82
C VAL A 7 -3.23 -6.17 15.46
N GLU A 8 -2.75 -7.19 14.75
CA GLU A 8 -1.68 -8.08 15.25
C GLU A 8 -0.45 -7.32 15.77
N ASN A 9 -0.03 -6.28 15.07
CA ASN A 9 1.21 -5.55 15.36
C ASN A 9 1.03 -4.37 16.34
N GLY A 10 -0.20 -4.02 16.73
CA GLY A 10 -0.46 -2.89 17.63
C GLY A 10 -1.76 -2.16 17.31
N VAL A 11 -1.89 -0.94 17.79
CA VAL A 11 -3.08 -0.11 17.55
C VAL A 11 -2.84 0.80 16.36
N VAL A 12 -3.85 0.90 15.48
CA VAL A 12 -3.83 1.78 14.31
C VAL A 12 -4.94 2.81 14.43
N GLU A 13 -4.64 4.06 14.07
CA GLU A 13 -5.61 5.14 14.01
C GLU A 13 -5.66 5.75 12.62
N GLY A 14 -6.87 5.87 12.06
CA GLY A 14 -7.16 6.48 10.76
C GLY A 14 -7.90 7.81 10.89
N LEU A 15 -8.03 8.50 9.77
CA LEU A 15 -8.75 9.76 9.67
C LEU A 15 -10.09 9.60 8.93
N PRO A 16 -11.04 10.53 9.12
CA PRO A 16 -12.17 10.65 8.20
C PRO A 16 -11.67 10.82 6.76
N ALA A 17 -12.29 10.12 5.82
CA ALA A 17 -12.19 10.44 4.40
C ALA A 17 -12.98 11.73 4.09
N ALA A 18 -13.14 12.13 2.84
CA ALA A 18 -13.98 13.27 2.47
C ALA A 18 -15.43 13.08 2.95
N ASP A 19 -15.94 11.86 2.87
CA ASP A 19 -17.16 11.47 3.58
C ASP A 19 -16.80 11.02 5.01
N PRO A 20 -17.22 11.74 6.06
CA PRO A 20 -16.85 11.43 7.45
C PRO A 20 -17.42 10.08 7.94
N ARG A 21 -18.30 9.45 7.20
CA ARG A 21 -18.81 8.09 7.48
C ARG A 21 -17.80 7.01 7.09
N ILE A 22 -16.77 7.37 6.35
CA ILE A 22 -15.69 6.47 5.95
C ILE A 22 -14.44 6.81 6.75
N THR A 23 -13.73 5.80 7.20
CA THR A 23 -12.38 5.94 7.76
C THR A 23 -11.35 5.51 6.74
N ALA A 24 -10.35 6.34 6.53
CA ALA A 24 -9.17 6.00 5.76
C ALA A 24 -7.98 5.78 6.71
N PHE A 25 -7.37 4.62 6.60
CA PHE A 25 -6.08 4.28 7.20
C PHE A 25 -5.06 4.21 6.08
N LYS A 26 -3.99 4.97 6.16
CA LYS A 26 -2.98 5.08 5.10
C LYS A 26 -1.59 4.76 5.63
N GLY A 27 -0.83 3.96 4.88
CA GLY A 27 0.56 3.66 5.22
C GLY A 27 0.73 2.67 6.37
N ILE A 28 -0.10 1.64 6.47
CA ILE A 28 0.05 0.57 7.47
C ILE A 28 1.10 -0.41 6.97
N PRO A 29 2.22 -0.64 7.68
CA PRO A 29 3.20 -1.64 7.28
C PRO A 29 2.62 -3.06 7.45
N PHE A 30 2.75 -3.88 6.41
CA PHE A 30 2.33 -5.29 6.45
C PHE A 30 3.53 -6.26 6.42
N ALA A 31 4.73 -5.75 6.20
CA ALA A 31 5.97 -6.50 6.26
C ALA A 31 7.11 -5.60 6.74
N ALA A 32 8.21 -6.21 7.16
CA ALA A 32 9.44 -5.49 7.46
C ALA A 32 10.00 -4.80 6.20
N PRO A 33 10.69 -3.64 6.32
CA PRO A 33 11.33 -2.97 5.20
C PRO A 33 12.25 -3.91 4.42
N PRO A 34 12.03 -4.11 3.11
CA PRO A 34 12.82 -5.02 2.28
C PRO A 34 14.13 -4.36 1.81
N VAL A 35 14.93 -3.86 2.74
CA VAL A 35 16.16 -3.10 2.49
C VAL A 35 17.40 -3.86 2.94
N GLY A 36 18.56 -3.52 2.40
CA GLY A 36 19.83 -4.16 2.77
C GLY A 36 19.78 -5.67 2.54
N ASP A 37 20.05 -6.45 3.57
CA ASP A 37 20.08 -7.92 3.51
C ASP A 37 18.71 -8.55 3.26
N LEU A 38 17.62 -7.79 3.40
CA LEU A 38 16.25 -8.24 3.09
C LEU A 38 15.82 -7.93 1.66
N ARG A 39 16.64 -7.21 0.87
CA ARG A 39 16.38 -7.02 -0.56
C ARG A 39 16.37 -8.38 -1.25
N TRP A 40 15.39 -8.60 -2.14
CA TRP A 40 15.17 -9.87 -2.86
C TRP A 40 14.86 -11.07 -1.96
N ARG A 41 14.68 -10.89 -0.67
CA ARG A 41 14.25 -11.96 0.23
C ARG A 41 12.73 -12.03 0.31
N PRO A 42 12.17 -13.17 0.73
CA PRO A 42 10.76 -13.26 1.11
C PRO A 42 10.40 -12.17 2.13
N PRO A 43 9.18 -11.62 2.06
CA PRO A 43 8.74 -10.65 3.06
C PRO A 43 8.85 -11.22 4.47
N GLN A 44 9.41 -10.44 5.38
CA GLN A 44 9.49 -10.78 6.80
C GLN A 44 8.34 -10.11 7.56
N PRO A 45 7.87 -10.65 8.68
CA PRO A 45 6.81 -10.04 9.47
C PRO A 45 7.13 -8.59 9.85
N ALA A 46 6.13 -7.73 9.78
CA ALA A 46 6.25 -6.35 10.28
C ALA A 46 6.55 -6.36 11.78
N LYS A 47 7.33 -5.39 12.23
CA LYS A 47 7.61 -5.22 13.67
C LYS A 47 6.36 -4.71 14.38
N ASN A 48 6.17 -5.16 15.61
CA ASN A 48 5.18 -4.56 16.49
C ASN A 48 5.59 -3.13 16.85
N TRP A 49 4.60 -2.28 17.07
CA TRP A 49 4.81 -0.92 17.54
C TRP A 49 4.13 -0.67 18.87
N ASP A 50 4.74 0.19 19.67
CA ASP A 50 4.16 0.67 20.91
C ASP A 50 3.21 1.86 20.67
N GLY A 51 2.16 1.94 21.47
CA GLY A 51 1.19 3.03 21.37
C GLY A 51 0.30 2.93 20.13
N VAL A 52 0.08 4.04 19.44
CA VAL A 52 -0.85 4.15 18.33
C VAL A 52 -0.14 4.59 17.06
N LEU A 53 -0.15 3.73 16.04
CA LEU A 53 0.29 4.08 14.70
C LEU A 53 -0.73 5.03 14.06
N LYS A 54 -0.30 6.25 13.79
CA LYS A 54 -1.11 7.26 13.08
C LYS A 54 -1.06 7.00 11.58
N ALA A 55 -2.00 6.21 11.08
CA ALA A 55 -2.11 5.86 9.67
C ALA A 55 -2.84 6.98 8.89
N TYR A 56 -2.23 8.15 8.81
CA TYR A 56 -2.84 9.38 8.30
C TYR A 56 -2.39 9.74 6.89
N THR A 57 -1.21 9.28 6.48
CA THR A 57 -0.58 9.62 5.21
C THR A 57 -0.16 8.37 4.47
N PHE A 58 -0.21 8.44 3.16
CA PHE A 58 0.37 7.37 2.33
C PHE A 58 1.87 7.24 2.60
N GLY A 59 2.36 6.03 2.61
CA GLY A 59 3.79 5.78 2.63
C GLY A 59 4.44 5.97 1.26
N PRO A 60 5.78 5.85 1.17
CA PRO A 60 6.48 5.97 -0.09
C PRO A 60 6.07 4.87 -1.06
N ILE A 61 6.07 5.20 -2.34
CA ILE A 61 5.83 4.24 -3.41
C ILE A 61 7.06 3.37 -3.66
N ALA A 62 6.87 2.21 -4.30
CA ALA A 62 7.97 1.34 -4.69
C ALA A 62 8.93 2.06 -5.66
N MET A 63 10.21 1.72 -5.57
CA MET A 63 11.24 2.23 -6.48
C MET A 63 10.88 1.92 -7.92
N GLN A 64 10.80 2.95 -8.77
CA GLN A 64 10.39 2.88 -10.17
C GLN A 64 10.90 4.11 -10.94
N ALA A 65 10.69 4.16 -12.25
CA ALA A 65 10.88 5.40 -12.99
C ALA A 65 9.96 6.49 -12.40
N THR A 66 10.48 7.71 -12.28
CA THR A 66 9.70 8.81 -11.69
C THR A 66 8.41 9.02 -12.49
N PRO A 67 7.24 8.91 -11.86
CA PRO A 67 5.96 9.08 -12.53
C PRO A 67 5.84 10.50 -13.12
N GLY A 68 5.11 10.63 -14.22
CA GLY A 68 4.73 11.94 -14.76
C GLY A 68 5.84 12.78 -15.41
N LEU A 69 7.07 12.25 -15.56
CA LEU A 69 8.15 13.00 -16.21
C LEU A 69 8.08 13.02 -17.75
N ASP A 70 7.45 12.03 -18.34
CA ASP A 70 7.27 11.97 -19.80
C ASP A 70 5.91 12.59 -20.19
N PRO A 71 5.91 13.81 -20.77
CA PRO A 71 4.67 14.50 -21.14
C PRO A 71 3.95 13.81 -22.30
N ASP A 72 4.61 12.96 -23.05
CA ASP A 72 4.02 12.24 -24.18
C ASP A 72 3.44 10.89 -23.79
N ASN A 73 3.76 10.41 -22.60
CA ASN A 73 3.20 9.19 -22.07
C ASN A 73 1.70 9.34 -21.80
N ILE A 74 0.90 8.39 -22.29
CA ILE A 74 -0.56 8.39 -22.12
C ILE A 74 -0.96 8.43 -20.64
N TYR A 75 -0.22 7.76 -19.75
CA TYR A 75 -0.49 7.78 -18.32
C TYR A 75 -0.27 9.18 -17.72
N THR A 76 0.75 9.91 -18.17
CA THR A 76 0.96 11.29 -17.74
C THR A 76 -0.17 12.22 -18.19
N LYS A 77 -0.75 11.96 -19.37
CA LYS A 77 -1.84 12.77 -19.94
C LYS A 77 -3.21 12.47 -19.33
N GLU A 78 -3.49 11.20 -19.09
CA GLU A 78 -4.84 10.73 -18.72
C GLU A 78 -5.01 10.53 -17.20
N TRP A 79 -3.91 10.35 -16.47
CA TRP A 79 -3.90 10.11 -15.03
C TRP A 79 -3.22 11.27 -14.29
N HIS A 80 -3.75 11.60 -13.14
CA HIS A 80 -3.17 12.66 -12.30
C HIS A 80 -1.95 12.14 -11.54
N VAL A 81 -0.84 12.01 -12.25
CA VAL A 81 0.41 11.47 -11.71
C VAL A 81 1.22 12.58 -11.05
N ASP A 82 1.54 12.42 -9.77
CA ASP A 82 2.41 13.35 -9.05
C ASP A 82 3.89 12.92 -9.19
N PRO A 83 4.74 13.73 -9.85
CA PRO A 83 6.15 13.41 -9.99
C PRO A 83 6.96 13.55 -8.69
N ASN A 84 6.37 14.13 -7.65
CA ASN A 84 7.02 14.37 -6.36
C ASN A 84 6.66 13.32 -5.30
N VAL A 85 5.96 12.25 -5.66
CA VAL A 85 5.65 11.17 -4.72
C VAL A 85 6.94 10.54 -4.19
N PRO A 86 7.13 10.49 -2.87
CA PRO A 86 8.31 9.86 -2.29
C PRO A 86 8.44 8.39 -2.70
N MET A 87 9.63 7.98 -3.11
CA MET A 87 9.95 6.58 -3.45
C MET A 87 10.91 5.98 -2.44
N SER A 88 10.72 4.70 -2.12
CA SER A 88 11.62 3.95 -1.23
C SER A 88 11.53 2.46 -1.53
N GLU A 89 12.60 1.71 -1.24
CA GLU A 89 12.50 0.26 -1.11
C GLU A 89 11.65 -0.14 0.09
N ASP A 90 11.61 0.69 1.15
CA ASP A 90 10.67 0.54 2.28
C ASP A 90 9.26 0.98 1.85
N CYS A 91 8.61 0.12 1.07
CA CYS A 91 7.31 0.40 0.45
C CYS A 91 6.21 -0.60 0.82
N LEU A 92 6.50 -1.64 1.63
CA LEU A 92 5.55 -2.70 1.92
C LEU A 92 4.49 -2.26 2.93
N GLN A 93 3.59 -1.42 2.45
CA GLN A 93 2.51 -0.81 3.20
C GLN A 93 1.18 -0.98 2.46
N LEU A 94 0.10 -0.94 3.22
CA LEU A 94 -1.25 -0.99 2.68
C LEU A 94 -2.10 0.17 3.19
N ASN A 95 -3.19 0.43 2.49
CA ASN A 95 -4.17 1.43 2.86
C ASN A 95 -5.54 0.78 2.95
N VAL A 96 -6.39 1.26 3.86
CA VAL A 96 -7.71 0.72 4.10
C VAL A 96 -8.74 1.83 4.15
N TRP A 97 -9.83 1.68 3.39
CA TRP A 97 -11.04 2.51 3.53
C TRP A 97 -12.17 1.64 4.03
N THR A 98 -12.81 2.07 5.10
CA THR A 98 -13.87 1.27 5.74
C THR A 98 -15.05 2.13 6.20
N PRO A 99 -16.30 1.67 5.97
CA PRO A 99 -17.49 2.25 6.56
C PRO A 99 -17.81 1.69 7.95
N ALA A 100 -17.04 0.73 8.45
CA ALA A 100 -17.31 0.02 9.70
C ALA A 100 -17.46 0.99 10.89
N LYS A 101 -18.36 0.65 11.80
CA LYS A 101 -18.61 1.38 13.04
C LYS A 101 -17.96 0.69 14.23
N SER A 102 -17.74 -0.62 14.13
CA SER A 102 -17.07 -1.44 15.14
C SER A 102 -16.14 -2.47 14.48
N PRO A 103 -15.18 -3.04 15.22
CA PRO A 103 -14.28 -4.07 14.68
C PRO A 103 -14.99 -5.41 14.40
N ASP A 104 -16.20 -5.61 14.94
CA ASP A 104 -16.93 -6.87 14.81
C ASP A 104 -17.81 -6.93 13.56
N GLU A 105 -17.92 -5.83 12.82
CA GLU A 105 -18.65 -5.82 11.56
C GLU A 105 -17.89 -6.59 10.49
N LYS A 106 -18.40 -7.75 10.11
CA LYS A 106 -17.84 -8.64 9.09
C LYS A 106 -18.24 -8.17 7.69
N LEU A 107 -17.76 -6.99 7.28
CA LEU A 107 -18.02 -6.46 5.95
C LEU A 107 -17.19 -7.19 4.88
N PRO A 108 -17.68 -7.26 3.64
CA PRO A 108 -16.88 -7.80 2.54
C PRO A 108 -15.62 -6.95 2.33
N VAL A 109 -14.52 -7.62 1.97
CA VAL A 109 -13.23 -6.99 1.71
C VAL A 109 -12.88 -7.14 0.25
N MET A 110 -12.52 -6.03 -0.40
CA MET A 110 -11.94 -5.99 -1.72
C MET A 110 -10.47 -5.60 -1.59
N VAL A 111 -9.59 -6.45 -2.11
CA VAL A 111 -8.15 -6.14 -2.20
C VAL A 111 -7.86 -5.60 -3.59
N TRP A 112 -7.30 -4.39 -3.64
CA TRP A 112 -6.88 -3.74 -4.87
C TRP A 112 -5.39 -3.92 -5.09
N ILE A 113 -5.02 -4.51 -6.22
CA ILE A 113 -3.65 -4.68 -6.70
C ILE A 113 -3.56 -3.86 -7.98
N PHE A 114 -2.82 -2.75 -7.92
CA PHE A 114 -2.70 -1.83 -9.05
C PHE A 114 -1.91 -2.45 -10.20
N GLY A 115 -2.19 -1.97 -11.42
CA GLY A 115 -1.50 -2.36 -12.64
C GLY A 115 -0.24 -1.53 -12.89
N GLY A 116 0.44 -1.80 -14.03
CA GLY A 116 1.66 -1.08 -14.44
C GLY A 116 2.74 -2.00 -14.99
N GLY A 117 2.36 -3.21 -15.44
CA GLY A 117 3.27 -4.17 -16.06
C GLY A 117 4.38 -4.65 -15.12
N LEU A 118 4.13 -4.68 -13.81
CA LEU A 118 5.08 -5.02 -12.75
C LEU A 118 6.28 -4.07 -12.63
N ASN A 119 6.26 -2.96 -13.35
CA ASN A 119 7.38 -2.01 -13.41
C ASN A 119 7.07 -0.66 -12.78
N VAL A 120 5.82 -0.22 -12.86
CA VAL A 120 5.36 1.11 -12.42
C VAL A 120 3.97 1.04 -11.79
N GLY A 121 3.52 2.16 -11.21
CA GLY A 121 2.23 2.30 -10.55
C GLY A 121 2.34 2.34 -9.04
N TYR A 122 1.29 2.81 -8.36
CA TYR A 122 1.27 2.91 -6.91
C TYR A 122 -0.17 3.04 -6.37
N PRO A 123 -0.43 2.62 -5.12
CA PRO A 123 -1.79 2.56 -4.58
C PRO A 123 -2.37 3.91 -4.16
N SER A 124 -1.55 4.98 -4.15
CA SER A 124 -1.99 6.34 -3.79
C SER A 124 -2.35 7.22 -4.98
N GLU A 125 -2.41 6.65 -6.19
CA GLU A 125 -3.00 7.34 -7.34
C GLU A 125 -4.45 7.74 -7.03
N MET A 126 -4.85 8.94 -7.45
CA MET A 126 -6.15 9.51 -7.11
C MET A 126 -7.32 8.64 -7.59
N GLU A 127 -7.14 7.95 -8.70
CA GLU A 127 -8.10 7.03 -9.29
C GLU A 127 -8.37 5.81 -8.42
N PHE A 128 -7.45 5.47 -7.52
CA PHE A 128 -7.53 4.30 -6.63
C PHE A 128 -8.01 4.65 -5.22
N ASP A 129 -8.51 5.88 -5.00
CA ASP A 129 -9.14 6.23 -3.73
C ASP A 129 -10.34 5.34 -3.42
N GLY A 130 -10.27 4.67 -2.27
CA GLY A 130 -11.25 3.63 -1.90
C GLY A 130 -12.55 4.14 -1.32
N GLU A 131 -12.71 5.45 -1.11
CA GLU A 131 -13.88 6.00 -0.43
C GLU A 131 -15.19 5.63 -1.12
N ARG A 132 -15.24 5.72 -2.46
CA ARG A 132 -16.46 5.45 -3.22
C ARG A 132 -16.91 3.99 -3.13
N ILE A 133 -15.96 3.06 -3.03
CA ILE A 133 -16.24 1.63 -2.80
C ILE A 133 -16.69 1.43 -1.36
N ALA A 134 -15.99 2.04 -0.40
CA ALA A 134 -16.33 1.93 1.01
C ALA A 134 -17.74 2.46 1.32
N ARG A 135 -18.18 3.52 0.64
CA ARG A 135 -19.59 4.02 0.76
C ARG A 135 -20.65 2.99 0.33
N ARG A 136 -20.28 1.94 -0.37
CA ARG A 136 -21.16 0.83 -0.77
C ARG A 136 -21.16 -0.34 0.22
N GLY A 137 -20.54 -0.17 1.40
CA GLY A 137 -20.51 -1.20 2.45
C GLY A 137 -19.38 -2.22 2.29
N VAL A 138 -18.35 -1.91 1.52
CA VAL A 138 -17.19 -2.78 1.27
C VAL A 138 -15.96 -2.15 1.93
N ILE A 139 -15.10 -2.96 2.54
CA ILE A 139 -13.77 -2.52 2.96
C ILE A 139 -12.84 -2.62 1.73
N LEU A 140 -12.23 -1.51 1.32
CA LEU A 140 -11.19 -1.54 0.30
C LEU A 140 -9.82 -1.56 0.96
N VAL A 141 -8.97 -2.49 0.53
CA VAL A 141 -7.55 -2.58 0.91
C VAL A 141 -6.72 -2.42 -0.35
N SER A 142 -5.91 -1.37 -0.44
CA SER A 142 -4.93 -1.22 -1.52
C SER A 142 -3.54 -1.57 -1.02
N VAL A 143 -2.81 -2.38 -1.78
CA VAL A 143 -1.52 -2.93 -1.37
C VAL A 143 -0.41 -2.34 -2.21
N ASN A 144 0.62 -1.81 -1.55
CA ASN A 144 1.86 -1.41 -2.22
C ASN A 144 2.83 -2.60 -2.22
N TYR A 145 3.34 -2.95 -3.38
CA TYR A 145 4.23 -4.09 -3.57
C TYR A 145 5.49 -3.69 -4.33
N ARG A 146 6.57 -4.45 -4.15
CA ARG A 146 7.83 -4.23 -4.85
C ARG A 146 7.65 -4.41 -6.35
N LEU A 147 8.29 -3.54 -7.12
CA LEU A 147 8.20 -3.51 -8.57
C LEU A 147 9.55 -3.81 -9.23
N ASN A 148 9.55 -4.05 -10.53
CA ASN A 148 10.71 -4.18 -11.41
C ASN A 148 11.79 -5.12 -10.83
N VAL A 149 13.07 -4.77 -10.93
CA VAL A 149 14.17 -5.58 -10.41
C VAL A 149 14.13 -5.80 -8.89
N PHE A 150 13.45 -4.94 -8.14
CA PHE A 150 13.34 -5.10 -6.68
C PHE A 150 12.29 -6.14 -6.27
N GLY A 151 11.28 -6.39 -7.12
CA GLY A 151 10.20 -7.33 -6.82
C GLY A 151 10.16 -8.57 -7.72
N PHE A 152 10.67 -8.47 -8.94
CA PHE A 152 10.45 -9.48 -9.98
C PHE A 152 11.74 -9.94 -10.68
N LEU A 153 12.90 -9.70 -10.08
CA LEU A 153 14.18 -10.18 -10.62
C LEU A 153 14.27 -11.71 -10.49
N ALA A 154 14.36 -12.39 -11.62
CA ALA A 154 14.71 -13.80 -11.71
C ALA A 154 16.22 -13.96 -11.96
N HIS A 155 16.95 -14.51 -10.99
CA HIS A 155 18.38 -14.75 -11.09
C HIS A 155 18.74 -16.08 -10.41
N PRO A 156 19.61 -16.91 -11.01
CA PRO A 156 19.95 -18.23 -10.45
C PRO A 156 20.49 -18.18 -9.02
N GLU A 157 21.31 -17.20 -8.69
CA GLU A 157 21.88 -17.05 -7.34
C GLU A 157 20.80 -16.69 -6.33
N ILE A 158 19.86 -15.77 -6.66
CA ILE A 158 18.73 -15.43 -5.80
C ILE A 158 17.85 -16.64 -5.57
N THR A 159 17.60 -17.44 -6.62
CA THR A 159 16.84 -18.68 -6.50
C THR A 159 17.56 -19.70 -5.60
N ALA A 160 18.88 -19.82 -5.71
CA ALA A 160 19.67 -20.71 -4.87
C ALA A 160 19.67 -20.29 -3.39
N GLU A 161 19.62 -18.98 -3.11
CA GLU A 161 19.50 -18.45 -1.75
C GLU A 161 18.13 -18.65 -1.11
N ASN A 162 17.09 -18.92 -1.92
CA ASN A 162 15.72 -19.09 -1.47
C ASN A 162 15.13 -20.40 -2.04
N PRO A 163 15.69 -21.55 -1.67
CA PRO A 163 15.20 -22.84 -2.17
C PRO A 163 13.79 -23.10 -1.62
N GLY A 164 12.83 -23.29 -2.51
CA GLY A 164 11.42 -23.57 -2.18
C GLY A 164 10.46 -22.41 -2.41
N MET A 165 10.92 -21.37 -3.05
CA MET A 165 10.05 -20.33 -3.63
C MET A 165 9.84 -20.55 -5.12
#